data_c4ad91e7eb82f3924edbf48758e57a33
#
_entry.id   c4ad91e7eb82f3924edbf48758e57a33
#
_cell.length_a   1.000
_cell.length_b   1.000
_cell.length_c   1.000
_cell.angle_alpha   90.00
_cell.angle_beta   90.00
_cell.angle_gamma   90.00
#
_symmetry.space_group_name_H-M   'P 1'
#
loop_
_entity.id
_entity.type
_entity.pdbx_description
1 polymer ?
#
loop_
_entity_poly.entity_id
_entity_poly.type
_entity_poly.pdbx_seq_one_letter_code
_entity_poly.pdbx_strand_id
1 'polypeptide(L)'
;MVALEEAEPRFHARLNAKGKTYRYRIHQGPVPDVFGRRYSWPLTEQLDVEAMKAAAAYLVGKQDFQSFCDLKNSKKSTVRRVDSIEIFRDGADLVLDFTGEGFLYHMVRIMAGTLADVGAHRILPGQIPGILTAKDRKQAGQLAPACGLMLMEVTY
;
A
#
# COMPACT_ATOMS: atom_id res chain seq x y z
N MET A 1 0.84 8.22 25.06
CA MET A 1 -0.40 7.45 25.23
C MET A 1 -1.56 8.37 24.93
N VAL A 2 -2.42 8.01 23.98
CA VAL A 2 -3.54 8.85 23.51
C VAL A 2 -4.83 8.46 24.21
N ALA A 3 -5.07 7.15 24.36
CA ALA A 3 -6.21 6.60 25.08
C ALA A 3 -5.85 5.25 25.70
N LEU A 4 -6.56 4.87 26.74
CA LEU A 4 -6.48 3.55 27.38
C LEU A 4 -7.90 3.14 27.76
N GLU A 5 -8.33 1.98 27.29
CA GLU A 5 -9.63 1.40 27.57
C GLU A 5 -9.48 -0.05 28.00
N GLU A 6 -10.36 -0.52 28.88
CA GLU A 6 -10.45 -1.92 29.23
C GLU A 6 -11.12 -2.71 28.10
N ALA A 7 -10.51 -3.79 27.66
CA ALA A 7 -11.02 -4.62 26.57
C ALA A 7 -11.66 -5.90 27.10
N GLU A 8 -12.54 -6.49 26.31
CA GLU A 8 -13.17 -7.79 26.60
C GLU A 8 -12.11 -8.88 26.88
N PRO A 9 -12.35 -9.84 27.80
CA PRO A 9 -11.36 -10.83 28.23
C PRO A 9 -10.75 -11.68 27.10
N ARG A 10 -11.41 -11.81 25.96
CA ARG A 10 -10.93 -12.55 24.78
C ARG A 10 -10.44 -11.64 23.66
N PHE A 11 -10.28 -10.33 23.91
CA PHE A 11 -9.80 -9.40 22.91
C PHE A 11 -8.38 -9.74 22.45
N HIS A 12 -8.20 -9.76 21.13
CA HIS A 12 -6.91 -9.96 20.51
C HIS A 12 -6.69 -8.88 19.44
N ALA A 13 -5.77 -7.95 19.69
CA ALA A 13 -5.54 -6.75 18.88
C ALA A 13 -5.35 -7.00 17.37
N ARG A 14 -4.88 -8.17 16.97
CA ARG A 14 -4.71 -8.52 15.55
C ARG A 14 -5.94 -9.22 14.96
N LEU A 15 -6.58 -10.11 15.73
CA LEU A 15 -7.65 -10.96 15.22
C LEU A 15 -9.01 -10.26 15.25
N ASN A 16 -9.22 -9.36 16.21
CA ASN A 16 -10.44 -8.57 16.33
C ASN A 16 -10.45 -7.30 15.48
N ALA A 17 -9.33 -6.97 14.83
CA ALA A 17 -9.25 -5.83 13.93
C ALA A 17 -10.18 -6.02 12.72
N LYS A 18 -11.11 -5.09 12.50
CA LYS A 18 -12.07 -5.06 11.38
C LYS A 18 -11.54 -4.28 10.19
N GLY A 19 -10.65 -3.32 10.44
CA GLY A 19 -10.06 -2.49 9.39
C GLY A 19 -8.67 -1.99 9.79
N LYS A 20 -7.88 -1.63 8.78
CA LYS A 20 -6.56 -1.03 8.94
C LYS A 20 -6.32 -0.01 7.86
N THR A 21 -5.71 1.12 8.24
CA THR A 21 -5.20 2.12 7.31
C THR A 21 -3.69 2.16 7.41
N TYR A 22 -3.04 1.94 6.27
CA TYR A 22 -1.61 2.10 6.10
C TYR A 22 -1.33 3.32 5.24
N ARG A 23 -0.35 4.11 5.63
CA ARG A 23 0.21 5.21 4.85
C ARG A 23 1.55 4.82 4.29
N TYR A 24 1.77 5.15 3.03
CA TYR A 24 3.07 5.05 2.38
C TYR A 24 3.50 6.44 1.89
N ARG A 25 4.73 6.88 2.25
CA ARG A 25 5.29 8.17 1.86
C ARG A 25 6.42 8.01 0.84
N ILE A 26 6.34 8.79 -0.24
CA ILE A 26 7.39 8.91 -1.26
C ILE A 26 7.85 10.36 -1.25
N HIS A 27 9.13 10.60 -0.93
CA HIS A 27 9.70 11.95 -0.95
C HIS A 27 10.18 12.30 -2.36
N GLN A 28 9.65 13.38 -2.92
CA GLN A 28 9.97 13.89 -4.26
C GLN A 28 10.59 15.29 -4.24
N GLY A 29 11.11 15.72 -3.10
CA GLY A 29 11.78 17.01 -2.98
C GLY A 29 13.14 17.02 -3.68
N PRO A 30 13.60 18.20 -4.15
CA PRO A 30 14.91 18.36 -4.78
C PRO A 30 16.07 18.20 -3.77
N VAL A 31 15.77 18.33 -2.49
CA VAL A 31 16.74 18.19 -1.41
C VAL A 31 16.32 17.00 -0.55
N PRO A 32 17.27 16.10 -0.20
CA PRO A 32 16.97 15.00 0.70
C PRO A 32 16.44 15.50 2.03
N ASP A 33 15.31 14.94 2.48
CA ASP A 33 14.78 15.22 3.80
C ASP A 33 15.65 14.52 4.86
N VAL A 34 16.54 15.29 5.51
CA VAL A 34 17.45 14.78 6.52
C VAL A 34 16.74 14.20 7.74
N PHE A 35 15.60 14.78 8.11
CA PHE A 35 14.82 14.36 9.28
C PHE A 35 13.82 13.25 8.94
N GLY A 36 13.12 13.34 7.80
CA GLY A 36 12.12 12.39 7.35
C GLY A 36 12.67 11.18 6.57
N ARG A 37 13.96 11.14 6.24
CA ARG A 37 14.58 10.05 5.42
C ARG A 37 14.35 8.63 5.93
N ARG A 38 14.07 8.48 7.21
CA ARG A 38 13.75 7.17 7.84
C ARG A 38 12.28 6.80 7.72
N TYR A 39 11.44 7.72 7.26
CA TYR A 39 9.98 7.61 7.24
C TYR A 39 9.37 7.88 5.86
N SER A 40 10.22 7.99 4.84
CA SER A 40 9.81 8.16 3.45
C SER A 40 10.75 7.42 2.50
N TRP A 41 10.27 7.10 1.32
CA TRP A 41 11.07 6.58 0.22
C TRP A 41 11.54 7.75 -0.65
N PRO A 42 12.83 8.09 -0.67
CA PRO A 42 13.33 9.13 -1.55
C PRO A 42 13.31 8.63 -3.01
N LEU A 43 12.57 9.34 -3.85
CA LEU A 43 12.45 9.05 -5.28
C LEU A 43 12.55 10.35 -6.06
N THR A 44 13.65 10.53 -6.79
CA THR A 44 13.93 11.76 -7.55
C THR A 44 13.13 11.84 -8.85
N GLU A 45 12.67 10.69 -9.36
CA GLU A 45 11.84 10.61 -10.56
C GLU A 45 10.47 11.23 -10.31
N GLN A 46 10.04 12.12 -11.21
CA GLN A 46 8.70 12.72 -11.12
C GLN A 46 7.63 11.68 -11.46
N LEU A 47 6.64 11.58 -10.59
CA LEU A 47 5.54 10.62 -10.76
C LEU A 47 4.27 11.32 -11.27
N ASP A 48 3.65 10.72 -12.26
CA ASP A 48 2.32 11.08 -12.76
C ASP A 48 1.25 10.60 -11.78
N VAL A 49 0.78 11.52 -10.93
CA VAL A 49 -0.20 11.25 -9.88
C VAL A 49 -1.55 10.81 -10.45
N GLU A 50 -1.95 11.37 -11.60
CA GLU A 50 -3.25 11.02 -12.21
C GLU A 50 -3.21 9.60 -12.80
N ALA A 51 -2.12 9.21 -13.43
CA ALA A 51 -1.92 7.82 -13.85
C ALA A 51 -1.94 6.85 -12.66
N MET A 52 -1.31 7.23 -11.53
CA MET A 52 -1.34 6.44 -10.29
C MET A 52 -2.76 6.29 -9.73
N LYS A 53 -3.55 7.37 -9.69
CA LYS A 53 -4.96 7.32 -9.23
C LYS A 53 -5.82 6.43 -10.14
N ALA A 54 -5.65 6.54 -11.45
CA ALA A 54 -6.34 5.67 -12.41
C ALA A 54 -6.00 4.19 -12.18
N ALA A 55 -4.74 3.86 -11.91
CA ALA A 55 -4.32 2.51 -11.58
C ALA A 55 -4.86 2.04 -10.22
N ALA A 56 -4.85 2.90 -9.21
CA ALA A 56 -5.33 2.61 -7.85
C ALA A 56 -6.81 2.22 -7.85
N ALA A 57 -7.62 2.81 -8.72
CA ALA A 57 -9.05 2.48 -8.85
C ALA A 57 -9.28 0.98 -9.16
N TYR A 58 -8.40 0.35 -9.93
CA TYR A 58 -8.48 -1.08 -10.23
C TYR A 58 -8.11 -1.99 -9.04
N LEU A 59 -7.43 -1.47 -8.02
CA LEU A 59 -7.03 -2.21 -6.82
C LEU A 59 -8.07 -2.13 -5.70
N VAL A 60 -9.10 -1.29 -5.84
CA VAL A 60 -10.18 -1.17 -4.87
C VAL A 60 -11.20 -2.30 -5.06
N GLY A 61 -11.76 -2.77 -3.95
CA GLY A 61 -12.74 -3.84 -3.94
C GLY A 61 -12.21 -5.15 -3.37
N LYS A 62 -13.06 -6.19 -3.44
CA LYS A 62 -12.71 -7.55 -2.99
C LYS A 62 -12.13 -8.33 -4.17
N GLN A 63 -10.83 -8.65 -4.09
CA GLN A 63 -10.09 -9.28 -5.19
C GLN A 63 -9.04 -10.27 -4.66
N ASP A 64 -8.51 -11.08 -5.56
CA ASP A 64 -7.39 -11.97 -5.27
C ASP A 64 -6.06 -11.23 -5.49
N PHE A 65 -5.38 -10.89 -4.39
CA PHE A 65 -4.12 -10.15 -4.40
C PHE A 65 -2.88 -11.05 -4.40
N GLN A 66 -2.95 -12.23 -4.99
CA GLN A 66 -1.81 -13.16 -5.05
C GLN A 66 -0.59 -12.53 -5.75
N SER A 67 -0.77 -11.73 -6.81
CA SER A 67 0.32 -11.00 -7.46
C SER A 67 0.94 -9.90 -6.58
N PHE A 68 0.23 -9.46 -5.56
CA PHE A 68 0.65 -8.39 -4.66
C PHE A 68 1.08 -8.90 -3.28
N CYS A 69 1.54 -10.14 -3.18
CA CYS A 69 2.07 -10.67 -1.93
C CYS A 69 3.28 -11.58 -2.15
N ASP A 70 4.13 -11.67 -1.11
CA ASP A 70 5.32 -12.53 -1.11
C ASP A 70 5.09 -13.84 -0.32
N LEU A 71 3.86 -14.33 -0.27
CA LEU A 71 3.52 -15.59 0.40
C LEU A 71 3.94 -16.77 -0.48
N LYS A 72 5.04 -17.41 -0.13
CA LYS A 72 5.43 -18.69 -0.74
C LYS A 72 4.59 -19.82 -0.10
N ASN A 73 3.87 -20.58 -0.94
CA ASN A 73 3.18 -21.83 -0.57
C ASN A 73 2.18 -21.71 0.61
N SER A 74 1.49 -20.57 0.75
CA SER A 74 0.46 -20.45 1.78
C SER A 74 -0.83 -21.15 1.35
N LYS A 75 -1.34 -22.04 2.20
CA LYS A 75 -2.70 -22.60 2.08
C LYS A 75 -3.81 -21.57 2.41
N LYS A 76 -3.42 -20.35 2.82
CA LYS A 76 -4.35 -19.29 3.21
C LYS A 76 -4.82 -18.51 1.99
N SER A 77 -6.09 -18.14 1.99
CA SER A 77 -6.67 -17.31 0.94
C SER A 77 -5.91 -15.99 0.75
N THR A 78 -5.65 -15.63 -0.50
CA THR A 78 -5.06 -14.36 -0.92
C THR A 78 -6.10 -13.31 -1.27
N VAL A 79 -7.39 -13.65 -1.15
CA VAL A 79 -8.49 -12.71 -1.35
C VAL A 79 -8.53 -11.72 -0.19
N ARG A 80 -8.53 -10.42 -0.51
CA ARG A 80 -8.66 -9.30 0.45
C ARG A 80 -9.64 -8.27 -0.10
N ARG A 81 -10.14 -7.40 0.80
CA ARG A 81 -10.91 -6.24 0.42
C ARG A 81 -10.11 -4.98 0.76
N VAL A 82 -9.86 -4.20 -0.28
CA VAL A 82 -9.32 -2.84 -0.18
C VAL A 82 -10.49 -1.88 -0.33
N ASP A 83 -10.75 -1.08 0.70
CA ASP A 83 -11.90 -0.18 0.73
C ASP A 83 -11.61 1.12 -0.02
N SER A 84 -10.41 1.66 0.14
CA SER A 84 -9.95 2.86 -0.59
C SER A 84 -8.44 2.90 -0.74
N ILE A 85 -7.99 3.61 -1.78
CA ILE A 85 -6.59 4.04 -1.96
C ILE A 85 -6.64 5.52 -2.30
N GLU A 86 -6.15 6.35 -1.39
CA GLU A 86 -6.08 7.79 -1.59
C GLU A 86 -4.65 8.20 -1.91
N ILE A 87 -4.48 9.07 -2.92
CA ILE A 87 -3.17 9.56 -3.36
C ILE A 87 -3.22 11.07 -3.42
N PHE A 88 -2.36 11.73 -2.64
CA PHE A 88 -2.31 13.19 -2.56
C PHE A 88 -0.90 13.69 -2.24
N ARG A 89 -0.67 14.98 -2.46
CA ARG A 89 0.60 15.65 -2.11
C ARG A 89 0.50 16.30 -0.74
N ASP A 90 1.56 16.14 0.05
CA ASP A 90 1.77 16.78 1.34
C ASP A 90 3.18 17.41 1.31
N GLY A 91 3.24 18.68 0.91
CA GLY A 91 4.51 19.36 0.66
C GLY A 91 5.32 18.70 -0.47
N ALA A 92 6.53 18.26 -0.14
CA ALA A 92 7.41 17.53 -1.06
C ALA A 92 7.14 16.02 -1.11
N ASP A 93 6.24 15.53 -0.26
CA ASP A 93 5.90 14.11 -0.23
C ASP A 93 4.66 13.81 -1.08
N LEU A 94 4.70 12.66 -1.73
CA LEU A 94 3.53 11.99 -2.27
C LEU A 94 3.08 10.95 -1.26
N VAL A 95 1.83 11.05 -0.82
CA VAL A 95 1.24 10.20 0.21
C VAL A 95 0.22 9.27 -0.42
N LEU A 96 0.30 7.98 -0.07
CA LEU A 96 -0.63 6.95 -0.48
C LEU A 96 -1.22 6.31 0.78
N ASP A 97 -2.53 6.45 1.00
CA ASP A 97 -3.26 5.84 2.10
C ASP A 97 -4.05 4.64 1.59
N PHE A 98 -3.84 3.48 2.21
CA PHE A 98 -4.48 2.22 1.86
C PHE A 98 -5.36 1.79 3.02
N THR A 99 -6.69 1.75 2.81
CA THR A 99 -7.66 1.29 3.82
C THR A 99 -8.31 0.00 3.36
N GLY A 100 -8.45 -0.97 4.28
CA GLY A 100 -9.08 -2.25 3.98
C GLY A 100 -9.22 -3.15 5.21
N GLU A 101 -9.94 -4.26 5.07
CA GLU A 101 -10.17 -5.23 6.16
C GLU A 101 -8.87 -5.87 6.67
N GLY A 102 -7.89 -6.02 5.79
CA GLY A 102 -6.60 -6.59 6.12
C GLY A 102 -5.73 -6.76 4.88
N PHE A 103 -4.43 -6.86 5.11
CA PHE A 103 -3.44 -6.92 4.05
C PHE A 103 -2.56 -8.17 4.19
N LEU A 104 -2.14 -8.71 3.06
CA LEU A 104 -1.19 -9.82 2.99
C LEU A 104 0.22 -9.34 3.29
N TYR A 105 1.12 -10.31 3.46
CA TYR A 105 2.53 -10.00 3.66
C TYR A 105 3.10 -9.21 2.48
N HIS A 106 3.70 -8.06 2.77
CA HIS A 106 4.24 -7.07 1.82
C HIS A 106 3.22 -6.40 0.88
N MET A 107 1.92 -6.72 0.99
CA MET A 107 0.90 -6.28 0.02
C MET A 107 0.91 -4.77 -0.21
N VAL A 108 0.86 -3.97 0.85
CA VAL A 108 0.84 -2.49 0.72
C VAL A 108 2.11 -1.97 0.05
N ARG A 109 3.28 -2.52 0.38
CA ARG A 109 4.55 -2.12 -0.23
C ARG A 109 4.63 -2.49 -1.71
N ILE A 110 4.10 -3.64 -2.10
CA ILE A 110 4.05 -4.07 -3.51
C ILE A 110 3.06 -3.19 -4.28
N MET A 111 1.90 -2.87 -3.71
CA MET A 111 0.96 -1.93 -4.32
C MET A 111 1.58 -0.54 -4.49
N ALA A 112 2.25 -0.01 -3.45
CA ALA A 112 2.92 1.29 -3.51
C ALA A 112 4.03 1.31 -4.58
N GLY A 113 4.85 0.26 -4.67
CA GLY A 113 5.88 0.14 -5.70
C GLY A 113 5.31 0.00 -7.10
N THR A 114 4.22 -0.76 -7.26
CA THR A 114 3.53 -0.88 -8.55
C THR A 114 2.91 0.44 -8.98
N LEU A 115 2.28 1.18 -8.06
CA LEU A 115 1.73 2.50 -8.35
C LEU A 115 2.83 3.51 -8.69
N ALA A 116 4.00 3.44 -8.03
CA ALA A 116 5.16 4.25 -8.40
C ALA A 116 5.67 3.91 -9.81
N ASP A 117 5.70 2.61 -10.17
CA ASP A 117 6.06 2.18 -11.53
C ASP A 117 5.03 2.66 -12.57
N VAL A 118 3.75 2.77 -12.20
CA VAL A 118 2.74 3.41 -13.06
C VAL A 118 2.99 4.90 -13.19
N GLY A 119 3.24 5.61 -12.09
CA GLY A 119 3.56 7.05 -12.12
C GLY A 119 4.81 7.38 -12.92
N ALA A 120 5.76 6.46 -12.98
CA ALA A 120 6.96 6.54 -13.81
C ALA A 120 6.76 6.01 -15.25
N HIS A 121 5.54 5.71 -15.65
CA HIS A 121 5.15 5.17 -16.97
C HIS A 121 5.85 3.86 -17.37
N ARG A 122 6.35 3.08 -16.40
CA ARG A 122 6.89 1.72 -16.62
C ARG A 122 5.79 0.67 -16.74
N ILE A 123 4.64 0.93 -16.11
CA ILE A 123 3.42 0.12 -16.19
C ILE A 123 2.27 1.06 -16.57
N LEU A 124 1.43 0.65 -17.51
CA LEU A 124 0.24 1.42 -17.86
C LEU A 124 -0.90 1.15 -16.85
N PRO A 125 -1.74 2.15 -16.48
CA PRO A 125 -2.85 1.95 -15.55
C PRO A 125 -3.76 0.78 -15.94
N GLY A 126 -4.06 0.61 -17.23
CA GLY A 126 -4.91 -0.47 -17.75
C GLY A 126 -4.30 -1.88 -17.67
N GLN A 127 -3.03 -2.02 -17.28
CA GLN A 127 -2.40 -3.33 -17.08
C GLN A 127 -2.69 -3.92 -15.69
N ILE A 128 -3.15 -3.11 -14.72
CA ILE A 128 -3.42 -3.57 -13.35
C ILE A 128 -4.41 -4.75 -13.29
N PRO A 129 -5.54 -4.76 -14.03
CA PRO A 129 -6.43 -5.92 -14.05
C PRO A 129 -5.74 -7.20 -14.54
N GLY A 130 -4.86 -7.09 -15.55
CA GLY A 130 -4.05 -8.21 -16.04
C GLY A 130 -3.08 -8.73 -14.98
N ILE A 131 -2.43 -7.85 -14.24
CA ILE A 131 -1.54 -8.21 -13.11
C ILE A 131 -2.31 -8.97 -12.02
N LEU A 132 -3.51 -8.49 -11.64
CA LEU A 132 -4.37 -9.18 -10.67
C LEU A 132 -4.75 -10.59 -11.15
N THR A 133 -5.15 -10.71 -12.41
CA THR A 133 -5.59 -11.99 -13.02
C THR A 133 -4.44 -12.98 -13.16
N ALA A 134 -3.23 -12.53 -13.42
CA ALA A 134 -2.05 -13.35 -13.61
C ALA A 134 -1.66 -14.18 -12.38
N LYS A 135 -2.03 -13.73 -11.17
CA LYS A 135 -1.69 -14.39 -9.89
C LYS A 135 -0.19 -14.69 -9.75
N ASP A 136 0.63 -13.88 -10.36
CA ASP A 136 2.09 -14.01 -10.36
C ASP A 136 2.74 -12.72 -9.84
N ARG A 137 3.49 -12.85 -8.74
CA ARG A 137 4.24 -11.74 -8.12
C ARG A 137 5.18 -11.02 -9.10
N LYS A 138 5.71 -11.75 -10.09
CA LYS A 138 6.65 -11.19 -11.08
C LYS A 138 5.99 -10.19 -12.02
N GLN A 139 4.68 -10.22 -12.17
CA GLN A 139 3.92 -9.28 -13.00
C GLN A 139 3.67 -7.95 -12.30
N ALA A 140 3.66 -7.93 -10.97
CA ALA A 140 3.53 -6.69 -10.20
C ALA A 140 4.86 -5.93 -10.17
N GLY A 141 4.78 -4.64 -9.86
CA GLY A 141 5.94 -3.77 -9.75
C GLY A 141 6.88 -4.11 -8.60
N GLN A 142 7.85 -3.26 -8.39
CA GLN A 142 8.88 -3.42 -7.37
C GLN A 142 8.31 -3.46 -5.94
N LEU A 143 9.05 -4.08 -5.02
CA LEU A 143 8.77 -3.99 -3.60
C LEU A 143 9.28 -2.65 -3.06
N ALA A 144 8.40 -1.72 -2.77
CA ALA A 144 8.78 -0.42 -2.22
C ALA A 144 9.52 -0.57 -0.86
N PRO A 145 10.52 0.28 -0.55
CA PRO A 145 11.27 0.22 0.70
C PRO A 145 10.39 0.26 1.94
N ALA A 146 10.82 -0.41 3.02
CA ALA A 146 10.00 -0.47 4.24
C ALA A 146 9.90 0.87 4.97
N CYS A 147 10.88 1.76 4.80
CA CYS A 147 10.96 3.05 5.51
C CYS A 147 9.74 3.96 5.26
N GLY A 148 9.13 3.89 4.06
CA GLY A 148 7.97 4.71 3.75
C GLY A 148 6.64 4.23 4.35
N LEU A 149 6.59 3.02 4.94
CA LEU A 149 5.34 2.40 5.39
C LEU A 149 5.06 2.70 6.87
N MET A 150 3.85 3.17 7.16
CA MET A 150 3.34 3.40 8.52
C MET A 150 1.95 2.81 8.69
N LEU A 151 1.67 2.20 9.84
CA LEU A 151 0.32 1.86 10.28
C LEU A 151 -0.30 3.10 10.94
N MET A 152 -1.35 3.64 10.34
CA MET A 152 -2.01 4.86 10.82
C MET A 152 -3.14 4.56 11.77
N GLU A 153 -3.95 3.54 11.46
CA GLU A 153 -5.16 3.24 12.20
C GLU A 153 -5.48 1.75 12.18
N VAL A 154 -6.06 1.27 13.27
CA VAL A 154 -6.68 -0.05 13.39
C VAL A 154 -8.07 0.15 13.97
N THR A 155 -9.10 -0.32 13.26
CA THR A 155 -10.50 -0.29 13.71
C THR A 155 -10.90 -1.63 14.29
N TYR A 156 -11.64 -1.63 15.40
CA TYR A 156 -12.10 -2.81 16.13
C TYR A 156 -13.61 -2.96 16.11
#